data_cec7fc5f366b5aad1774a83f8f4d18e2
#
_entry.id   cec7fc5f366b5aad1774a83f8f4d18e2
#
_cell.length_a   1.000
_cell.length_b   1.000
_cell.length_c   1.000
_cell.angle_alpha   90.00
_cell.angle_beta   90.00
_cell.angle_gamma   90.00
#
_symmetry.space_group_name_H-M   'P 1'
#
loop_
_entity.id
_entity.type
_entity.pdbx_description
1 polymer ?
#
loop_
_entity_poly.entity_id
_entity_poly.type
_entity_poly.pdbx_seq_one_letter_code
_entity_poly.pdbx_strand_id
1 'polypeptide(L)'
;MTKRIFLVLALMTAALATTMAQTRYCLSYEDFKNDKWINLEDSVWMEGRTKSQKFWSGGGNFKFTTGNKDTDELLKKEARLIIYEGKMYVNLRKLRAKGITFGSHYAQAYRYAEDKVCFIAPRGRKTSNAVIMGGVLGGAIGGAIGGAIAVSADLNENPEVCYIMDSNEKKVKQIKAKEMSALLAESTLGPGLYETYDKASKESAEVVIRQLKKLGLLKPF
;
A
#
# COMPACT_ATOMS: atom_id res chain seq x y z
N MET A 1 9.79 22.64 47.99
CA MET A 1 8.73 22.15 47.06
C MET A 1 9.17 22.16 45.60
N THR A 2 9.88 23.14 45.11
CA THR A 2 10.31 23.29 43.69
C THR A 2 11.13 22.14 43.12
N LYS A 3 12.09 21.56 43.87
CA LYS A 3 12.93 20.46 43.36
C LYS A 3 12.16 19.16 43.01
N ARG A 4 11.08 18.86 43.75
CA ARG A 4 10.27 17.65 43.47
C ARG A 4 9.37 17.83 42.25
N ILE A 5 8.92 19.05 41.98
CA ILE A 5 8.10 19.37 40.78
C ILE A 5 8.99 19.25 39.52
N PHE A 6 10.24 19.74 39.57
CA PHE A 6 11.18 19.62 38.47
C PHE A 6 11.53 18.14 38.14
N LEU A 7 11.68 17.31 39.18
CA LEU A 7 11.97 15.87 38.96
C LEU A 7 10.80 15.15 38.32
N VAL A 8 9.57 15.42 38.71
CA VAL A 8 8.36 14.83 38.12
C VAL A 8 8.16 15.31 36.68
N LEU A 9 8.43 16.59 36.40
CA LEU A 9 8.34 17.15 35.05
C LEU A 9 9.41 16.54 34.13
N ALA A 10 10.64 16.36 34.61
CA ALA A 10 11.73 15.71 33.87
C ALA A 10 11.47 14.22 33.61
N LEU A 11 10.85 13.50 34.54
CA LEU A 11 10.41 12.13 34.34
C LEU A 11 9.24 12.01 33.36
N MET A 12 8.30 12.95 33.36
CA MET A 12 7.21 12.98 32.38
C MET A 12 7.71 13.32 30.96
N THR A 13 8.68 14.24 30.83
CA THR A 13 9.27 14.56 29.51
C THR A 13 10.12 13.40 28.96
N ALA A 14 10.83 12.67 29.82
CA ALA A 14 11.58 11.47 29.42
C ALA A 14 10.65 10.31 28.98
N ALA A 15 9.48 10.17 29.63
CA ALA A 15 8.48 9.16 29.23
C ALA A 15 7.78 9.51 27.91
N LEU A 16 7.66 10.80 27.57
CA LEU A 16 7.09 11.24 26.29
C LEU A 16 8.05 11.13 25.11
N ALA A 17 9.36 11.08 25.35
CA ALA A 17 10.38 11.02 24.31
C ALA A 17 10.58 9.60 23.68
N THR A 18 9.93 8.57 24.22
CA THR A 18 10.20 7.17 23.79
C THR A 18 9.07 6.48 23.03
N THR A 19 8.05 7.18 22.59
CA THR A 19 7.02 6.59 21.72
C THR A 19 7.22 6.94 20.24
N MET A 20 8.43 6.92 19.74
CA MET A 20 8.64 6.72 18.31
C MET A 20 8.12 5.30 18.03
N ALA A 21 7.03 5.23 17.30
CA ALA A 21 6.42 3.94 16.98
C ALA A 21 7.48 3.05 16.33
N GLN A 22 7.95 2.04 17.07
CA GLN A 22 9.00 1.15 16.61
C GLN A 22 8.59 0.51 15.29
N THR A 23 9.49 0.54 14.31
CA THR A 23 9.25 -0.12 13.03
C THR A 23 9.20 -1.63 13.24
N ARG A 24 8.16 -2.26 12.70
CA ARG A 24 7.94 -3.70 12.81
C ARG A 24 7.58 -4.26 11.45
N TYR A 25 7.95 -5.52 11.21
CA TYR A 25 7.61 -6.20 9.97
C TYR A 25 7.15 -7.63 10.22
N CYS A 26 6.49 -8.25 9.24
CA CYS A 26 6.22 -9.68 9.22
C CYS A 26 6.66 -10.29 7.90
N LEU A 27 7.07 -11.58 7.95
CA LEU A 27 7.59 -12.32 6.81
C LEU A 27 6.49 -13.04 6.03
N SER A 28 5.36 -13.28 6.67
CA SER A 28 4.24 -13.98 6.06
C SER A 28 2.91 -13.32 6.38
N TYR A 29 1.88 -13.65 5.62
CA TYR A 29 0.51 -13.22 5.92
C TYR A 29 -0.09 -14.01 7.08
N GLU A 30 0.44 -15.18 7.38
CA GLU A 30 0.09 -15.94 8.57
C GLU A 30 0.60 -15.25 9.84
N ASP A 31 1.82 -14.68 9.79
CA ASP A 31 2.34 -13.87 10.90
C ASP A 31 1.47 -12.62 11.13
N PHE A 32 1.05 -11.96 10.05
CA PHE A 32 0.13 -10.82 10.12
C PHE A 32 -1.19 -11.20 10.79
N LYS A 33 -1.79 -12.33 10.39
CA LYS A 33 -3.06 -12.81 10.94
C LYS A 33 -2.94 -13.14 12.42
N ASN A 34 -1.82 -13.74 12.83
CA ASN A 34 -1.54 -14.13 14.21
C ASN A 34 -0.89 -13.01 15.04
N ASP A 35 -0.83 -11.79 14.49
CA ASP A 35 -0.21 -10.61 15.13
C ASP A 35 1.25 -10.81 15.54
N LYS A 36 1.98 -11.65 14.80
CA LYS A 36 3.39 -11.95 15.01
C LYS A 36 4.26 -10.94 14.23
N TRP A 37 4.66 -9.90 14.92
CA TRP A 37 5.50 -8.85 14.37
C TRP A 37 6.93 -8.95 14.90
N ILE A 38 7.89 -8.73 14.03
CA ILE A 38 9.32 -8.68 14.36
C ILE A 38 9.72 -7.22 14.43
N ASN A 39 10.31 -6.80 15.55
CA ASN A 39 10.83 -5.45 15.68
C ASN A 39 12.08 -5.30 14.83
N LEU A 40 12.18 -4.18 14.13
CA LEU A 40 13.38 -3.82 13.38
C LEU A 40 14.28 -2.97 14.27
N GLU A 41 15.52 -3.42 14.47
CA GLU A 41 16.50 -2.75 15.33
C GLU A 41 17.18 -1.58 14.59
N ASP A 42 17.34 -1.71 13.27
CA ASP A 42 17.95 -0.68 12.43
C ASP A 42 17.01 0.54 12.31
N SER A 43 17.59 1.73 12.24
CA SER A 43 16.85 2.93 11.85
C SER A 43 16.34 2.80 10.43
N VAL A 44 15.07 3.13 10.21
CA VAL A 44 14.39 2.97 8.91
C VAL A 44 14.05 4.33 8.33
N TRP A 45 14.30 4.49 7.05
CA TRP A 45 13.86 5.64 6.27
C TRP A 45 12.88 5.21 5.17
N MET A 46 11.81 5.95 5.06
CA MET A 46 10.83 5.76 4.00
C MET A 46 11.06 6.79 2.90
N GLU A 47 11.30 6.32 1.69
CA GLU A 47 11.44 7.14 0.49
C GLU A 47 10.20 7.05 -0.38
N GLY A 48 9.62 8.21 -0.72
CA GLY A 48 8.58 8.30 -1.74
C GLY A 48 9.16 8.12 -3.14
N ARG A 49 8.53 7.32 -3.97
CA ARG A 49 8.97 7.11 -5.35
C ARG A 49 8.45 8.18 -6.29
N THR A 50 9.30 8.65 -7.19
CA THR A 50 8.92 9.62 -8.23
C THR A 50 7.98 8.99 -9.28
N LYS A 51 7.25 9.84 -10.01
CA LYS A 51 6.40 9.38 -11.13
C LYS A 51 7.18 8.57 -12.17
N SER A 52 8.40 9.01 -12.50
CA SER A 52 9.28 8.31 -13.43
C SER A 52 9.68 6.93 -12.93
N GLN A 53 10.09 6.78 -11.66
CA GLN A 53 10.42 5.49 -11.07
C GLN A 53 9.22 4.52 -11.07
N LYS A 54 8.02 5.01 -10.77
CA LYS A 54 6.79 4.21 -10.81
C LYS A 54 6.46 3.77 -12.24
N PHE A 55 6.69 4.63 -13.20
CA PHE A 55 6.47 4.33 -14.60
C PHE A 55 7.33 3.18 -15.09
N TRP A 56 8.64 3.25 -14.88
CA TRP A 56 9.58 2.24 -15.40
C TRP A 56 9.49 0.88 -14.69
N SER A 57 9.31 0.87 -13.39
CA SER A 57 9.35 -0.37 -12.60
C SER A 57 8.00 -0.79 -12.01
N GLY A 58 6.95 0.01 -12.23
CA GLY A 58 5.64 -0.23 -11.61
C GLY A 58 5.72 -0.24 -10.08
N GLY A 59 4.70 -0.79 -9.42
CA GLY A 59 4.73 -1.09 -8.01
C GLY A 59 4.24 0.01 -7.08
N GLY A 60 4.59 -0.13 -5.82
CA GLY A 60 4.15 0.74 -4.74
C GLY A 60 4.83 2.11 -4.72
N ASN A 61 4.28 2.98 -3.90
CA ASN A 61 4.71 4.37 -3.79
C ASN A 61 5.94 4.56 -2.91
N PHE A 62 6.29 3.56 -2.09
CA PHE A 62 7.27 3.68 -1.03
C PHE A 62 8.36 2.63 -1.10
N LYS A 63 9.56 3.03 -0.73
CA LYS A 63 10.71 2.17 -0.52
C LYS A 63 11.17 2.38 0.92
N PHE A 64 11.53 1.31 1.61
CA PHE A 64 12.14 1.35 2.94
C PHE A 64 13.60 0.97 2.84
N THR A 65 14.45 1.72 3.50
CA THR A 65 15.90 1.50 3.57
C THR A 65 16.39 1.73 4.98
N THR A 66 17.44 1.03 5.35
CA THR A 66 18.09 1.13 6.67
C THR A 66 19.55 1.54 6.59
N GLY A 67 20.13 1.50 5.38
CA GLY A 67 21.57 1.64 5.19
C GLY A 67 22.35 0.34 5.48
N ASN A 68 21.70 -0.66 6.07
CA ASN A 68 22.25 -2.01 6.22
C ASN A 68 21.79 -2.86 5.02
N LYS A 69 22.74 -3.35 4.25
CA LYS A 69 22.47 -4.07 3.00
C LYS A 69 21.63 -5.34 3.20
N ASP A 70 21.88 -6.08 4.27
CA ASP A 70 21.19 -7.33 4.54
C ASP A 70 19.75 -7.07 4.96
N THR A 71 19.51 -6.09 5.83
CA THR A 71 18.20 -5.63 6.23
C THR A 71 17.42 -5.04 5.05
N ASP A 72 18.05 -4.26 4.20
CA ASP A 72 17.44 -3.71 2.99
C ASP A 72 16.99 -4.81 2.01
N GLU A 73 17.79 -5.86 1.83
CA GLU A 73 17.40 -7.01 1.00
C GLU A 73 16.27 -7.82 1.64
N LEU A 74 16.25 -8.01 2.96
CA LEU A 74 15.16 -8.63 3.69
C LEU A 74 13.86 -7.84 3.49
N LEU A 75 13.88 -6.53 3.72
CA LEU A 75 12.71 -5.68 3.52
C LEU A 75 12.23 -5.75 2.07
N LYS A 76 13.12 -5.71 1.11
CA LYS A 76 12.79 -5.72 -0.32
C LYS A 76 12.20 -7.05 -0.80
N LYS A 77 12.74 -8.18 -0.33
CA LYS A 77 12.43 -9.50 -0.91
C LYS A 77 11.50 -10.36 -0.06
N GLU A 78 11.63 -10.28 1.26
CA GLU A 78 11.03 -11.24 2.19
C GLU A 78 9.89 -10.66 3.00
N ALA A 79 10.07 -9.48 3.58
CA ALA A 79 9.03 -8.83 4.37
C ALA A 79 7.76 -8.63 3.53
N ARG A 80 6.60 -9.04 4.08
CA ARG A 80 5.29 -8.92 3.45
C ARG A 80 4.58 -7.64 3.84
N LEU A 81 4.64 -7.32 5.12
CA LEU A 81 4.09 -6.07 5.63
C LEU A 81 5.11 -5.40 6.54
N ILE A 82 5.02 -4.09 6.65
CA ILE A 82 5.80 -3.28 7.58
C ILE A 82 4.87 -2.27 8.25
N ILE A 83 5.07 -2.03 9.54
CA ILE A 83 4.48 -0.92 10.28
C ILE A 83 5.60 0.10 10.48
N TYR A 84 5.38 1.29 9.96
CA TYR A 84 6.29 2.41 10.05
C TYR A 84 5.51 3.66 10.48
N GLU A 85 5.94 4.33 11.54
CA GLU A 85 5.26 5.50 12.10
C GLU A 85 3.74 5.26 12.32
N GLY A 86 3.38 4.09 12.85
CA GLY A 86 1.98 3.72 13.12
C GLY A 86 1.13 3.46 11.88
N LYS A 87 1.71 3.42 10.69
CA LYS A 87 1.02 3.11 9.43
C LYS A 87 1.50 1.78 8.88
N MET A 88 0.58 1.01 8.32
CA MET A 88 0.89 -0.26 7.69
C MET A 88 1.16 -0.08 6.20
N TYR A 89 2.11 -0.86 5.70
CA TYR A 89 2.46 -0.93 4.28
C TYR A 89 2.60 -2.39 3.85
N VAL A 90 2.12 -2.71 2.66
CA VAL A 90 2.23 -4.05 2.06
C VAL A 90 3.26 -4.04 0.94
N ASN A 91 4.12 -5.06 0.92
CA ASN A 91 5.06 -5.29 -0.16
C ASN A 91 4.33 -5.87 -1.37
N LEU A 92 4.27 -5.12 -2.46
CA LEU A 92 3.57 -5.52 -3.68
C LEU A 92 4.30 -6.60 -4.48
N ARG A 93 5.58 -6.86 -4.15
CA ARG A 93 6.35 -7.91 -4.78
C ARG A 93 5.69 -9.27 -4.57
N LYS A 94 5.51 -10.01 -5.62
CA LYS A 94 4.81 -11.32 -5.63
C LYS A 94 3.29 -11.26 -5.46
N LEU A 95 2.67 -10.09 -5.25
CA LEU A 95 1.23 -9.98 -5.34
C LEU A 95 0.76 -10.13 -6.79
N ARG A 96 -0.34 -10.83 -6.96
CA ARG A 96 -0.97 -11.06 -8.26
C ARG A 96 -2.48 -10.93 -8.11
N ALA A 97 -3.12 -10.30 -9.06
CA ALA A 97 -4.55 -10.38 -9.30
C ALA A 97 -4.77 -10.96 -10.70
N LYS A 98 -5.98 -11.41 -11.01
CA LYS A 98 -6.28 -12.02 -12.31
C LYS A 98 -5.86 -11.08 -13.46
N GLY A 99 -4.76 -11.43 -14.14
CA GLY A 99 -4.21 -10.66 -15.27
C GLY A 99 -3.51 -9.34 -14.88
N ILE A 100 -3.20 -9.12 -13.60
CA ILE A 100 -2.56 -7.91 -13.10
C ILE A 100 -1.31 -8.28 -12.30
N THR A 101 -0.22 -7.57 -12.54
CA THR A 101 0.98 -7.57 -11.71
C THR A 101 1.16 -6.20 -11.08
N PHE A 102 1.53 -6.16 -9.81
CA PHE A 102 1.66 -4.91 -9.06
C PHE A 102 3.09 -4.34 -9.06
N GLY A 103 4.07 -5.08 -9.59
CA GLY A 103 5.46 -4.66 -9.56
C GLY A 103 6.13 -4.89 -8.20
N SER A 104 6.98 -3.96 -7.79
CA SER A 104 7.75 -4.03 -6.55
C SER A 104 7.45 -2.85 -5.62
N HIS A 105 8.12 -2.82 -4.46
CA HIS A 105 8.01 -1.79 -3.44
C HIS A 105 6.70 -1.86 -2.63
N TYR A 106 6.53 -0.91 -1.74
CA TYR A 106 5.47 -0.91 -0.76
C TYR A 106 4.33 0.04 -1.13
N ALA A 107 3.12 -0.36 -0.78
CA ALA A 107 1.92 0.44 -0.87
C ALA A 107 1.32 0.64 0.52
N GLN A 108 0.73 1.80 0.77
CA GLN A 108 0.02 2.03 2.02
C GLN A 108 -1.14 1.05 2.14
N ALA A 109 -1.29 0.48 3.33
CA ALA A 109 -2.25 -0.56 3.60
C ALA A 109 -2.97 -0.33 4.93
N TYR A 110 -4.07 -1.05 5.11
CA TYR A 110 -4.93 -1.02 6.29
C TYR A 110 -5.38 -2.44 6.61
N ARG A 111 -5.55 -2.76 7.89
CA ARG A 111 -6.23 -4.00 8.28
C ARG A 111 -7.71 -3.85 7.92
N TYR A 112 -8.19 -4.74 7.09
CA TYR A 112 -9.60 -4.83 6.69
C TYR A 112 -10.18 -6.14 7.21
N ALA A 113 -11.16 -6.03 8.11
CA ALA A 113 -11.57 -7.17 8.91
C ALA A 113 -10.37 -7.78 9.68
N GLU A 114 -10.44 -9.03 10.11
CA GLU A 114 -9.37 -9.62 10.93
C GLU A 114 -8.22 -10.20 10.11
N ASP A 115 -8.54 -10.73 8.94
CA ASP A 115 -7.65 -11.54 8.11
C ASP A 115 -7.38 -10.94 6.72
N LYS A 116 -7.83 -9.72 6.46
CA LYS A 116 -7.68 -9.08 5.15
C LYS A 116 -6.87 -7.80 5.22
N VAL A 117 -6.23 -7.51 4.11
CA VAL A 117 -5.46 -6.28 3.92
C VAL A 117 -6.11 -5.47 2.80
N CYS A 118 -6.49 -4.22 3.10
CA CYS A 118 -6.86 -3.23 2.10
C CYS A 118 -5.63 -2.38 1.78
N PHE A 119 -5.28 -2.22 0.51
CA PHE A 119 -4.13 -1.42 0.12
C PHE A 119 -4.40 -0.54 -1.09
N ILE A 120 -3.61 0.53 -1.22
CA ILE A 120 -3.72 1.54 -2.26
C ILE A 120 -2.63 1.29 -3.30
N ALA A 121 -3.02 1.10 -4.56
CA ALA A 121 -2.07 0.98 -5.65
C ALA A 121 -2.65 1.58 -6.93
N PRO A 122 -1.79 1.94 -7.91
CA PRO A 122 -2.27 2.32 -9.23
C PRO A 122 -3.16 1.22 -9.82
N ARG A 123 -4.15 1.62 -10.62
CA ARG A 123 -5.00 0.65 -11.33
C ARG A 123 -4.09 -0.26 -12.17
N GLY A 124 -4.07 -1.56 -11.83
CA GLY A 124 -3.16 -2.51 -12.42
C GLY A 124 -3.34 -2.61 -13.94
N ARG A 125 -2.24 -2.67 -14.66
CA ARG A 125 -2.25 -2.88 -16.11
C ARG A 125 -2.53 -4.34 -16.40
N LYS A 126 -3.47 -4.60 -17.30
CA LYS A 126 -3.62 -5.94 -17.86
C LYS A 126 -2.34 -6.26 -18.63
N THR A 127 -1.66 -7.32 -18.26
CA THR A 127 -0.58 -7.89 -19.08
C THR A 127 -1.20 -8.48 -20.34
N SER A 128 -1.35 -7.69 -21.39
CA SER A 128 -1.57 -8.26 -22.70
C SER A 128 -0.24 -8.84 -23.16
N ASN A 129 -0.25 -10.05 -23.70
CA ASN A 129 0.96 -10.71 -24.24
C ASN A 129 1.73 -9.83 -25.26
N ALA A 130 1.06 -8.88 -25.90
CA ALA A 130 1.66 -7.91 -26.81
C ALA A 130 2.64 -6.94 -26.15
N VAL A 131 2.40 -6.54 -24.88
CA VAL A 131 3.31 -5.63 -24.17
C VAL A 131 4.56 -6.35 -23.69
N ILE A 132 4.47 -7.64 -23.36
CA ILE A 132 5.63 -8.45 -22.97
C ILE A 132 6.56 -8.68 -24.16
N MET A 133 6.03 -8.93 -25.33
CA MET A 133 6.83 -9.14 -26.54
C MET A 133 7.55 -7.86 -27.02
N GLY A 134 6.91 -6.68 -26.88
CA GLY A 134 7.54 -5.41 -27.25
C GLY A 134 8.66 -4.96 -26.31
N GLY A 135 8.60 -5.32 -25.04
CA GLY A 135 9.60 -4.95 -24.04
C GLY A 135 10.86 -5.83 -24.04
N VAL A 136 10.75 -7.08 -24.48
CA VAL A 136 11.88 -8.05 -24.48
C VAL A 136 12.65 -8.04 -25.79
N LEU A 137 12.03 -7.74 -26.91
CA LEU A 137 12.67 -7.74 -28.23
C LEU A 137 13.08 -6.35 -28.72
N GLY A 138 12.70 -5.27 -28.01
CA GLY A 138 13.04 -3.88 -28.37
C GLY A 138 14.37 -3.35 -27.81
N GLY A 139 15.11 -4.18 -27.12
CA GLY A 139 16.44 -3.82 -26.62
C GLY A 139 17.49 -4.01 -27.67
N ALA A 140 17.53 -3.21 -28.68
CA ALA A 140 18.68 -2.72 -29.44
C ALA A 140 18.27 -2.35 -30.85
N ILE A 141 17.68 -1.87 -31.51
CA ILE A 141 17.55 -1.33 -32.89
C ILE A 141 16.10 -1.33 -33.43
N GLY A 142 15.46 -0.22 -33.37
CA GLY A 142 14.42 0.13 -34.31
C GLY A 142 12.96 0.20 -33.88
N GLY A 143 12.62 -0.02 -32.58
CA GLY A 143 11.22 0.00 -32.11
C GLY A 143 10.78 1.21 -31.32
N ALA A 144 11.55 2.30 -31.35
CA ALA A 144 11.37 3.43 -30.40
C ALA A 144 10.18 4.36 -30.68
N ILE A 145 9.53 4.27 -31.83
CA ILE A 145 8.55 5.29 -32.22
C ILE A 145 7.09 4.87 -32.01
N GLY A 146 6.76 3.60 -32.10
CA GLY A 146 5.38 3.14 -31.99
C GLY A 146 4.90 2.81 -30.57
N GLY A 147 5.82 2.37 -29.69
CA GLY A 147 5.47 1.98 -28.31
C GLY A 147 5.44 3.15 -27.30
N ALA A 148 6.22 4.19 -27.57
CA ALA A 148 6.32 5.34 -26.68
C ALA A 148 5.07 6.24 -26.67
N ILE A 149 4.34 6.30 -27.77
CA ILE A 149 3.17 7.17 -27.92
C ILE A 149 1.96 6.66 -27.16
N ALA A 150 1.75 5.36 -27.10
CA ALA A 150 0.65 4.77 -26.36
C ALA A 150 0.85 4.81 -24.83
N VAL A 151 2.11 4.95 -24.39
CA VAL A 151 2.48 4.90 -22.97
C VAL A 151 2.49 6.30 -22.34
N SER A 152 2.71 7.35 -23.14
CA SER A 152 2.81 8.73 -22.63
C SER A 152 1.45 9.35 -22.27
N ALA A 153 0.37 8.93 -22.93
CA ALA A 153 -0.98 9.42 -22.64
C ALA A 153 -1.53 8.91 -21.31
N ASP A 154 -1.08 7.73 -20.82
CA ASP A 154 -1.62 7.05 -19.65
C ASP A 154 -0.93 7.43 -18.32
N LEU A 155 0.14 8.22 -18.38
CA LEU A 155 0.96 8.58 -17.21
C LEU A 155 0.30 9.57 -16.26
N ASN A 156 -0.59 10.42 -16.79
CA ASN A 156 -1.27 11.43 -15.99
C ASN A 156 -2.62 10.96 -15.43
N GLU A 157 -3.13 9.79 -15.86
CA GLU A 157 -4.50 9.36 -15.60
C GLU A 157 -4.62 7.99 -14.92
N ASN A 158 -3.56 7.43 -14.35
CA ASN A 158 -3.71 6.16 -13.66
C ASN A 158 -4.08 6.39 -12.18
N PRO A 159 -5.39 6.56 -11.87
CA PRO A 159 -5.80 6.85 -10.52
C PRO A 159 -5.45 5.71 -9.59
N GLU A 160 -5.02 6.04 -8.38
CA GLU A 160 -4.86 5.05 -7.33
C GLU A 160 -6.24 4.52 -6.94
N VAL A 161 -6.32 3.22 -6.79
CA VAL A 161 -7.54 2.49 -6.41
C VAL A 161 -7.24 1.58 -5.22
N CYS A 162 -8.30 1.13 -4.55
CA CYS A 162 -8.17 0.21 -3.43
C CYS A 162 -8.30 -1.23 -3.89
N TYR A 163 -7.46 -2.07 -3.30
CA TYR A 163 -7.50 -3.51 -3.44
C TYR A 163 -7.69 -4.16 -2.07
N ILE A 164 -8.43 -5.24 -2.03
CA ILE A 164 -8.49 -6.13 -0.86
C ILE A 164 -7.74 -7.39 -1.20
N MET A 165 -6.87 -7.80 -0.30
CA MET A 165 -6.20 -9.08 -0.32
C MET A 165 -6.71 -9.93 0.84
N ASP A 166 -7.18 -11.12 0.51
CA ASP A 166 -7.44 -12.17 1.48
C ASP A 166 -6.11 -12.83 1.85
N SER A 167 -5.71 -12.72 3.11
CA SER A 167 -4.43 -13.25 3.58
C SER A 167 -4.37 -14.77 3.54
N ASN A 168 -5.50 -15.46 3.69
CA ASN A 168 -5.58 -16.93 3.65
C ASN A 168 -5.45 -17.45 2.21
N GLU A 169 -6.18 -16.82 1.29
CA GLU A 169 -6.25 -17.29 -0.10
C GLU A 169 -5.26 -16.58 -1.03
N LYS A 170 -4.58 -15.52 -0.55
CA LYS A 170 -3.70 -14.65 -1.34
C LYS A 170 -4.37 -14.08 -2.61
N LYS A 171 -5.70 -14.04 -2.58
CA LYS A 171 -6.50 -13.46 -3.67
C LYS A 171 -6.58 -11.95 -3.52
N VAL A 172 -6.23 -11.26 -4.58
CA VAL A 172 -6.31 -9.79 -4.64
C VAL A 172 -7.45 -9.40 -5.56
N LYS A 173 -8.34 -8.53 -5.08
CA LYS A 173 -9.46 -7.97 -5.83
C LYS A 173 -9.49 -6.45 -5.69
N GLN A 174 -9.75 -5.73 -6.77
CA GLN A 174 -10.03 -4.30 -6.71
C GLN A 174 -11.43 -4.09 -6.11
N ILE A 175 -11.58 -3.12 -5.23
CA ILE A 175 -12.89 -2.65 -4.75
C ILE A 175 -13.49 -1.79 -5.86
N LYS A 176 -14.57 -2.26 -6.45
CA LYS A 176 -15.29 -1.54 -7.49
C LYS A 176 -16.47 -0.75 -6.93
N ALA A 177 -16.96 0.22 -7.71
CA ALA A 177 -18.10 1.04 -7.35
C ALA A 177 -19.32 0.20 -6.91
N LYS A 178 -19.65 -0.89 -7.63
CA LYS A 178 -20.76 -1.78 -7.30
C LYS A 178 -20.63 -2.43 -5.93
N GLU A 179 -19.41 -2.89 -5.59
CA GLU A 179 -19.14 -3.53 -4.29
C GLU A 179 -19.25 -2.51 -3.16
N MET A 180 -18.73 -1.30 -3.38
CA MET A 180 -18.83 -0.22 -2.40
C MET A 180 -20.28 0.25 -2.19
N SER A 181 -21.09 0.39 -3.27
CA SER A 181 -22.50 0.70 -3.16
C SER A 181 -23.27 -0.37 -2.36
N ALA A 182 -22.97 -1.65 -2.58
CA ALA A 182 -23.57 -2.74 -1.81
C ALA A 182 -23.24 -2.64 -0.30
N LEU A 183 -21.97 -2.44 0.04
CA LEU A 183 -21.56 -2.26 1.44
C LEU A 183 -22.25 -1.06 2.13
N LEU A 184 -22.42 0.04 1.39
CA LEU A 184 -23.10 1.23 1.91
C LEU A 184 -24.60 1.01 2.07
N ALA A 185 -25.25 0.30 1.14
CA ALA A 185 -26.68 -0.01 1.22
C ALA A 185 -27.02 -0.92 2.40
N GLU A 186 -26.12 -1.85 2.75
CA GLU A 186 -26.27 -2.73 3.91
C GLU A 186 -25.98 -2.04 5.24
N SER A 187 -25.38 -0.87 5.21
CA SER A 187 -24.99 -0.12 6.41
C SER A 187 -26.07 0.85 6.86
N THR A 188 -26.00 1.24 8.13
CA THR A 188 -26.87 2.29 8.70
C THR A 188 -26.59 3.68 8.13
N LEU A 189 -25.43 3.88 7.47
CA LEU A 189 -25.05 5.16 6.87
C LEU A 189 -25.76 5.42 5.55
N GLY A 190 -26.22 4.35 4.88
CA GLY A 190 -26.81 4.44 3.54
C GLY A 190 -25.81 4.94 2.48
N PRO A 191 -26.23 4.99 1.22
CA PRO A 191 -25.36 5.40 0.12
C PRO A 191 -25.00 6.91 0.10
N GLY A 192 -25.87 7.77 0.64
CA GLY A 192 -25.62 9.20 0.80
C GLY A 192 -25.00 9.87 -0.44
N LEU A 193 -24.03 10.77 -0.21
CA LEU A 193 -23.32 11.48 -1.28
C LEU A 193 -22.48 10.55 -2.18
N TYR A 194 -22.23 9.31 -1.77
CA TYR A 194 -21.43 8.40 -2.59
C TYR A 194 -22.10 8.13 -3.95
N GLU A 195 -23.42 8.02 -4.00
CA GLU A 195 -24.13 7.76 -5.25
C GLU A 195 -24.09 8.93 -6.23
N THR A 196 -23.82 10.15 -5.77
CA THR A 196 -23.72 11.32 -6.66
C THR A 196 -22.40 11.40 -7.41
N TYR A 197 -21.37 10.65 -6.98
CA TYR A 197 -20.08 10.63 -7.67
C TYR A 197 -20.16 9.87 -8.99
N ASP A 198 -19.37 10.31 -9.98
CA ASP A 198 -19.12 9.52 -11.18
C ASP A 198 -18.35 8.22 -10.86
N LYS A 199 -18.34 7.28 -11.82
CA LYS A 199 -17.74 5.97 -11.61
C LYS A 199 -16.24 6.03 -11.27
N ALA A 200 -15.49 6.93 -11.88
CA ALA A 200 -14.04 7.05 -11.64
C ALA A 200 -13.77 7.55 -10.22
N SER A 201 -14.51 8.55 -9.78
CA SER A 201 -14.47 9.07 -8.41
C SER A 201 -14.90 8.03 -7.39
N LYS A 202 -15.97 7.26 -7.65
CA LYS A 202 -16.41 6.15 -6.78
C LYS A 202 -15.34 5.09 -6.56
N GLU A 203 -14.48 4.84 -7.55
CA GLU A 203 -13.40 3.85 -7.48
C GLU A 203 -12.06 4.44 -7.01
N SER A 204 -11.95 5.76 -6.82
CA SER A 204 -10.71 6.38 -6.35
C SER A 204 -10.34 5.94 -4.94
N ALA A 205 -9.04 5.76 -4.67
CA ALA A 205 -8.56 5.30 -3.36
C ALA A 205 -9.02 6.24 -2.23
N GLU A 206 -9.01 7.55 -2.46
CA GLU A 206 -9.43 8.54 -1.47
C GLU A 206 -10.88 8.33 -1.04
N VAL A 207 -11.79 8.22 -2.01
CA VAL A 207 -13.21 8.05 -1.74
C VAL A 207 -13.48 6.71 -1.07
N VAL A 208 -12.91 5.62 -1.59
CA VAL A 208 -13.09 4.27 -1.04
C VAL A 208 -12.58 4.20 0.41
N ILE A 209 -11.36 4.66 0.69
CA ILE A 209 -10.81 4.64 2.06
C ILE A 209 -11.66 5.47 3.01
N ARG A 210 -12.14 6.64 2.57
CA ARG A 210 -13.03 7.48 3.37
C ARG A 210 -14.32 6.75 3.75
N GLN A 211 -14.96 6.05 2.80
CA GLN A 211 -16.16 5.30 3.09
C GLN A 211 -15.89 4.09 3.99
N LEU A 212 -14.84 3.32 3.72
CA LEU A 212 -14.47 2.17 4.56
C LEU A 212 -14.15 2.58 6.01
N LYS A 213 -13.52 3.75 6.20
CA LYS A 213 -13.29 4.31 7.56
C LYS A 213 -14.61 4.68 8.25
N LYS A 214 -15.55 5.32 7.54
CA LYS A 214 -16.87 5.66 8.08
C LYS A 214 -17.65 4.40 8.49
N LEU A 215 -17.51 3.33 7.73
CA LEU A 215 -18.12 2.04 8.02
C LEU A 215 -17.42 1.27 9.16
N GLY A 216 -16.32 1.77 9.72
CA GLY A 216 -15.55 1.07 10.74
C GLY A 216 -14.84 -0.21 10.24
N LEU A 217 -14.73 -0.39 8.92
CA LEU A 217 -14.15 -1.59 8.31
C LEU A 217 -12.62 -1.55 8.25
N LEU A 218 -12.01 -0.37 8.40
CA LEU A 218 -10.56 -0.22 8.50
C LEU A 218 -10.16 -0.03 9.94
N LYS A 219 -9.34 -0.95 10.45
CA LYS A 219 -8.81 -0.86 11.82
C LYS A 219 -7.48 -0.08 11.79
N PRO A 220 -7.26 0.86 12.74
CA PRO A 220 -5.93 1.46 12.94
C PRO A 220 -4.94 0.42 13.44
N PHE A 221 -3.65 0.72 13.33
CA PHE A 221 -2.54 -0.04 13.91
C PHE A 221 -1.97 0.70 15.09
#